data_b92fd1f89278a3fd93869b0eca7903a3
#
_entry.id   b92fd1f89278a3fd93869b0eca7903a3
#
_cell.length_a   1.000
_cell.length_b   1.000
_cell.length_c   1.000
_cell.angle_alpha   90.00
_cell.angle_beta   90.00
_cell.angle_gamma   90.00
#
_symmetry.space_group_name_H-M   'P 1'
#
loop_
_entity.id
_entity.type
_entity.pdbx_description
1 polymer ?
#
loop_
_entity_poly.entity_id
_entity_poly.type
_entity_poly.pdbx_seq_one_letter_code
_entity_poly.pdbx_strand_id
1 'polypeptide(L)'
;MTEPDSFFASPERTPTEGIAPQAQALGEARFCLDILNFVPTPMMVLNENRQMLAANQALLTMFEELGLAPVPGMRPGEALGCVYSTTMPAGCGTSEYCQECGACQAILDAEKGQTGRRECRLTFRVGEVLRAAELEVTAAPLDVQGKRYTILSLLDVSHQKRRQALERIFFHDLMNSAFIVSGYASLLGSLDKEHAGLGVQRILQAAQRLIEEIQIQRDLLSAEQGDLQPVTEPVHPEEALRQVAAGSLSSPLARGLTLEVQPVAELPALTTDRLLLRRVLSNMVKNALEASAEGETVAMGVRPIDSEVEFWVHNSGSIPRNQQLQVFQRSFSTKDRNRGLGTYSMKLLAENYLSGRVAFESTPEEGTTFRLRIPFQAPPPSGVERPAAS
;
A
#
# COMPACT_ATOMS: atom_id res chain seq x y z
N MET A 1 30.75 -10.47 2.50
CA MET A 1 30.28 -10.27 1.10
C MET A 1 29.93 -8.81 1.00
N THR A 2 30.54 -8.03 0.11
CA THR A 2 30.12 -6.64 -0.16
C THR A 2 28.74 -6.67 -0.80
N GLU A 3 27.80 -5.88 -0.26
CA GLU A 3 26.49 -5.73 -0.90
C GLU A 3 26.66 -5.24 -2.35
N PRO A 4 25.87 -5.75 -3.30
CA PRO A 4 25.95 -5.30 -4.70
C PRO A 4 25.55 -3.83 -4.81
N ASP A 5 26.22 -3.07 -5.67
CA ASP A 5 25.91 -1.66 -5.92
C ASP A 5 24.51 -1.45 -6.52
N SER A 6 23.93 -2.49 -7.10
CA SER A 6 22.56 -2.50 -7.63
C SER A 6 22.01 -3.92 -7.73
N PHE A 7 20.72 -4.07 -7.45
CA PHE A 7 19.95 -5.31 -7.64
C PHE A 7 19.20 -5.37 -8.99
N PHE A 8 19.09 -4.25 -9.71
CA PHE A 8 18.29 -4.23 -10.94
C PHE A 8 18.89 -3.35 -12.04
N ALA A 9 18.59 -2.06 -12.08
CA ALA A 9 19.10 -1.18 -13.13
C ALA A 9 20.49 -0.64 -12.79
N SER A 10 21.26 -0.17 -13.80
CA SER A 10 22.62 0.36 -13.61
C SER A 10 22.69 1.39 -12.47
N PRO A 11 23.69 1.32 -11.59
CA PRO A 11 23.92 2.34 -10.56
C PRO A 11 24.52 3.64 -11.11
N GLU A 12 25.03 3.62 -12.35
CA GLU A 12 25.74 4.74 -12.97
C GLU A 12 24.92 6.02 -12.99
N ARG A 13 25.59 7.14 -12.74
CA ARG A 13 25.01 8.51 -12.77
C ARG A 13 25.91 9.44 -13.56
N THR A 14 25.29 10.33 -14.32
CA THR A 14 25.98 11.51 -14.84
C THR A 14 26.29 12.43 -13.66
N PRO A 15 27.54 12.86 -13.48
CA PRO A 15 27.90 13.84 -12.43
C PRO A 15 27.10 15.14 -12.56
N THR A 16 26.88 15.83 -11.45
CA THR A 16 26.05 17.05 -11.41
C THR A 16 26.50 18.11 -12.42
N GLU A 17 27.79 18.22 -12.65
CA GLU A 17 28.40 19.14 -13.63
C GLU A 17 28.01 18.80 -15.08
N GLY A 18 27.70 17.54 -15.38
CA GLY A 18 27.26 17.06 -16.70
C GLY A 18 25.78 17.24 -16.97
N ILE A 19 24.95 17.44 -15.94
CA ILE A 19 23.48 17.56 -16.06
C ILE A 19 23.09 18.87 -16.77
N ALA A 20 23.65 20.00 -16.34
CA ALA A 20 23.32 21.30 -16.92
C ALA A 20 23.65 21.40 -18.42
N PRO A 21 24.82 20.95 -18.92
CA PRO A 21 25.11 20.91 -20.36
C PRO A 21 24.13 19.97 -21.14
N GLN A 22 23.73 18.85 -20.58
CA GLN A 22 22.77 17.97 -21.25
C GLN A 22 21.38 18.62 -21.32
N ALA A 23 20.92 19.27 -20.23
CA ALA A 23 19.66 20.01 -20.20
C ALA A 23 19.67 21.20 -21.17
N GLN A 24 20.80 21.93 -21.28
CA GLN A 24 20.96 23.04 -22.23
C GLN A 24 20.88 22.53 -23.68
N ALA A 25 21.57 21.43 -24.01
CA ALA A 25 21.52 20.83 -25.35
C ALA A 25 20.10 20.42 -25.74
N LEU A 26 19.33 19.90 -24.77
CA LEU A 26 17.90 19.60 -24.96
C LEU A 26 17.08 20.88 -25.14
N GLY A 27 17.40 21.95 -24.40
CA GLY A 27 16.75 23.27 -24.47
C GLY A 27 16.96 23.99 -25.82
N GLU A 28 18.03 23.71 -26.57
CA GLU A 28 18.23 24.21 -27.93
C GLU A 28 17.18 23.66 -28.92
N ALA A 29 16.57 22.51 -28.62
CA ALA A 29 15.40 21.98 -29.30
C ALA A 29 14.09 22.55 -28.75
N ARG A 30 14.01 23.89 -28.59
CA ARG A 30 12.90 24.64 -27.98
C ARG A 30 11.51 24.15 -28.41
N PHE A 31 11.33 23.86 -29.68
CA PHE A 31 10.07 23.38 -30.24
C PHE A 31 9.56 22.09 -29.56
N CYS A 32 10.45 21.16 -29.20
CA CYS A 32 10.06 19.92 -28.53
C CYS A 32 9.57 20.17 -27.09
N LEU A 33 10.25 21.05 -26.35
CA LEU A 33 9.86 21.41 -24.98
C LEU A 33 8.59 22.25 -24.94
N ASP A 34 8.39 23.15 -25.89
CA ASP A 34 7.17 23.94 -26.01
C ASP A 34 5.94 23.03 -26.27
N ILE A 35 6.08 22.04 -27.15
CA ILE A 35 5.01 21.02 -27.35
C ILE A 35 4.72 20.25 -26.07
N LEU A 36 5.73 19.82 -25.31
CA LEU A 36 5.52 19.10 -24.07
C LEU A 36 4.72 19.90 -23.04
N ASN A 37 4.87 21.24 -23.03
CA ASN A 37 4.12 22.12 -22.14
C ASN A 37 2.63 22.24 -22.48
N PHE A 38 2.23 21.97 -23.73
CA PHE A 38 0.81 21.89 -24.10
C PHE A 38 0.13 20.59 -23.66
N VAL A 39 0.91 19.57 -23.31
CA VAL A 39 0.36 18.29 -22.88
C VAL A 39 -0.01 18.38 -21.40
N PRO A 40 -1.30 18.15 -21.03
CA PRO A 40 -1.73 18.28 -19.63
C PRO A 40 -1.29 17.10 -18.75
N THR A 41 -0.68 16.06 -19.34
CA THR A 41 -0.12 14.92 -18.59
C THR A 41 1.27 15.27 -18.06
N PRO A 42 1.58 15.03 -16.79
CA PRO A 42 2.92 15.20 -16.24
C PRO A 42 3.97 14.40 -17.01
N MET A 43 5.01 15.07 -17.49
CA MET A 43 6.07 14.46 -18.28
C MET A 43 7.46 14.95 -17.87
N MET A 44 8.44 14.05 -17.97
CA MET A 44 9.86 14.39 -17.81
C MET A 44 10.71 13.78 -18.92
N VAL A 45 11.82 14.42 -19.22
CA VAL A 45 12.85 13.92 -20.13
C VAL A 45 14.04 13.45 -19.30
N LEU A 46 14.49 12.24 -19.55
CA LEU A 46 15.57 11.56 -18.84
C LEU A 46 16.76 11.36 -19.76
N ASN A 47 17.97 11.43 -19.20
CA ASN A 47 19.20 11.02 -19.89
C ASN A 47 19.38 9.48 -19.85
N GLU A 48 20.49 9.00 -20.40
CA GLU A 48 20.91 7.61 -20.43
C GLU A 48 21.08 6.96 -19.05
N ASN A 49 21.26 7.77 -18.00
CA ASN A 49 21.37 7.30 -16.60
C ASN A 49 20.06 7.47 -15.82
N ARG A 50 18.93 7.66 -16.52
CA ARG A 50 17.58 7.84 -15.96
C ARG A 50 17.43 9.08 -15.10
N GLN A 51 18.28 10.09 -15.27
CA GLN A 51 18.24 11.34 -14.53
C GLN A 51 17.41 12.38 -15.29
N MET A 52 16.55 13.09 -14.58
CA MET A 52 15.67 14.12 -15.12
C MET A 52 16.48 15.32 -15.60
N LEU A 53 16.31 15.69 -16.87
CA LEU A 53 16.90 16.88 -17.49
C LEU A 53 15.87 18.01 -17.64
N ALA A 54 14.62 17.65 -17.93
CA ALA A 54 13.52 18.60 -18.12
C ALA A 54 12.20 18.00 -17.62
N ALA A 55 11.29 18.88 -17.26
CA ALA A 55 9.91 18.57 -16.87
C ALA A 55 8.97 19.54 -17.58
N ASN A 56 7.77 19.08 -17.97
CA ASN A 56 6.75 19.96 -18.49
C ASN A 56 6.00 20.69 -17.35
N GLN A 57 5.21 21.72 -17.72
CA GLN A 57 4.48 22.52 -16.73
C GLN A 57 3.53 21.69 -15.87
N ALA A 58 2.87 20.68 -16.45
CA ALA A 58 1.97 19.78 -15.70
C ALA A 58 2.70 19.01 -14.59
N LEU A 59 3.94 18.57 -14.84
CA LEU A 59 4.74 17.90 -13.82
C LEU A 59 5.24 18.87 -12.74
N LEU A 60 5.63 20.08 -13.13
CA LEU A 60 6.06 21.12 -12.18
C LEU A 60 4.92 21.49 -11.23
N THR A 61 3.72 21.71 -11.76
CA THR A 61 2.52 21.96 -10.93
C THR A 61 2.24 20.80 -9.98
N MET A 62 2.33 19.55 -10.45
CA MET A 62 2.16 18.38 -9.59
C MET A 62 3.19 18.35 -8.44
N PHE A 63 4.45 18.70 -8.69
CA PHE A 63 5.46 18.80 -7.64
C PHE A 63 5.13 19.88 -6.60
N GLU A 64 4.68 21.05 -7.04
CA GLU A 64 4.25 22.15 -6.17
C GLU A 64 3.07 21.72 -5.28
N GLU A 65 2.03 21.11 -5.85
CA GLU A 65 0.86 20.60 -5.12
C GLU A 65 1.23 19.53 -4.08
N LEU A 66 2.25 18.73 -4.36
CA LEU A 66 2.75 17.70 -3.46
C LEU A 66 3.79 18.24 -2.46
N GLY A 67 4.19 19.50 -2.56
CA GLY A 67 5.25 20.08 -1.72
C GLY A 67 6.62 19.43 -1.98
N LEU A 68 6.85 18.91 -3.19
CA LEU A 68 8.12 18.32 -3.61
C LEU A 68 8.96 19.36 -4.32
N ALA A 69 10.27 19.35 -4.09
CA ALA A 69 11.24 20.27 -4.71
C ALA A 69 12.31 19.50 -5.49
N PRO A 70 11.97 18.88 -6.63
CA PRO A 70 12.93 18.13 -7.40
C PRO A 70 13.95 19.05 -8.06
N VAL A 71 15.17 18.55 -8.18
CA VAL A 71 16.25 19.23 -8.91
C VAL A 71 16.66 18.42 -10.14
N PRO A 72 17.12 19.05 -11.23
CA PRO A 72 17.69 18.32 -12.37
C PRO A 72 18.80 17.37 -11.92
N GLY A 73 18.85 16.17 -12.52
CA GLY A 73 19.77 15.11 -12.13
C GLY A 73 19.20 14.10 -11.14
N MET A 74 18.04 14.35 -10.53
CA MET A 74 17.31 13.34 -9.78
C MET A 74 16.71 12.29 -10.72
N ARG A 75 16.64 11.04 -10.28
CA ARG A 75 15.87 9.99 -10.96
C ARG A 75 14.38 10.08 -10.61
N PRO A 76 13.47 9.54 -11.43
CA PRO A 76 12.02 9.70 -11.24
C PRO A 76 11.51 9.40 -9.84
N GLY A 77 11.93 8.27 -9.24
CA GLY A 77 11.51 7.91 -7.89
C GLY A 77 12.06 8.84 -6.81
N GLU A 78 13.23 9.42 -7.01
CA GLU A 78 13.80 10.42 -6.09
C GLU A 78 13.02 11.73 -6.17
N ALA A 79 12.72 12.18 -7.40
CA ALA A 79 11.93 13.38 -7.63
C ALA A 79 10.50 13.27 -7.08
N LEU A 80 9.91 12.06 -7.13
CA LEU A 80 8.57 11.76 -6.64
C LEU A 80 8.52 11.35 -5.16
N GLY A 81 9.65 11.36 -4.44
CA GLY A 81 9.70 10.98 -3.02
C GLY A 81 9.41 9.50 -2.74
N CYS A 82 9.69 8.59 -3.69
CA CYS A 82 9.50 7.15 -3.53
C CYS A 82 10.27 6.61 -2.33
N VAL A 83 9.60 5.90 -1.42
CA VAL A 83 10.22 5.36 -0.19
C VAL A 83 11.34 4.34 -0.48
N TYR A 84 11.34 3.73 -1.65
CA TYR A 84 12.37 2.78 -2.06
C TYR A 84 13.56 3.43 -2.77
N SER A 85 13.48 4.72 -3.08
CA SER A 85 14.57 5.44 -3.77
C SER A 85 15.79 5.68 -2.88
N THR A 86 15.63 5.56 -1.57
CA THR A 86 16.70 5.78 -0.57
C THR A 86 17.21 4.49 0.07
N THR A 87 16.71 3.32 -0.35
CA THR A 87 17.11 2.02 0.23
C THR A 87 18.47 1.55 -0.26
N MET A 88 18.95 2.07 -1.39
CA MET A 88 20.27 1.79 -1.94
C MET A 88 21.04 3.10 -2.19
N PRO A 89 22.37 3.13 -2.01
CA PRO A 89 23.18 4.35 -2.19
C PRO A 89 23.05 4.97 -3.59
N ALA A 90 22.92 4.15 -4.63
CA ALA A 90 22.79 4.60 -6.00
C ALA A 90 21.36 5.09 -6.36
N GLY A 91 20.40 4.98 -5.45
CA GLY A 91 19.08 5.60 -5.54
C GLY A 91 18.04 4.82 -6.36
N CYS A 92 17.09 5.55 -6.94
CA CYS A 92 15.99 4.97 -7.70
C CYS A 92 16.47 4.09 -8.86
N GLY A 93 15.85 2.91 -9.01
CA GLY A 93 16.17 1.90 -10.03
C GLY A 93 17.12 0.83 -9.54
N THR A 94 17.80 1.00 -8.39
CA THR A 94 18.86 0.08 -7.96
C THR A 94 18.46 -0.87 -6.84
N SER A 95 17.37 -0.60 -6.13
CA SER A 95 16.89 -1.49 -5.07
C SER A 95 16.21 -2.75 -5.64
N GLU A 96 16.13 -3.79 -4.83
CA GLU A 96 15.41 -5.03 -5.18
C GLU A 96 13.93 -4.74 -5.51
N TYR A 97 13.30 -3.79 -4.82
CA TYR A 97 11.93 -3.35 -5.08
C TYR A 97 11.72 -2.76 -6.48
N CYS A 98 12.79 -2.24 -7.10
CA CYS A 98 12.71 -1.64 -8.44
C CYS A 98 12.54 -2.70 -9.55
N GLN A 99 12.77 -3.97 -9.27
CA GLN A 99 12.50 -5.07 -10.21
C GLN A 99 11.00 -5.17 -10.53
N GLU A 100 10.13 -4.89 -9.56
CA GLU A 100 8.68 -4.92 -9.71
C GLU A 100 8.09 -3.52 -9.99
N CYS A 101 8.94 -2.51 -10.16
CA CYS A 101 8.52 -1.14 -10.44
C CYS A 101 8.23 -0.95 -11.92
N GLY A 102 6.94 -0.72 -12.27
CA GLY A 102 6.54 -0.51 -13.66
C GLY A 102 7.20 0.69 -14.32
N ALA A 103 7.49 1.78 -13.57
CA ALA A 103 8.20 2.93 -14.10
C ALA A 103 9.65 2.58 -14.49
N CYS A 104 10.36 1.86 -13.62
CA CYS A 104 11.72 1.43 -13.90
C CYS A 104 11.77 0.48 -15.11
N GLN A 105 10.87 -0.49 -15.18
CA GLN A 105 10.76 -1.42 -16.31
C GLN A 105 10.46 -0.70 -17.62
N ALA A 106 9.51 0.26 -17.63
CA ALA A 106 9.16 1.03 -18.83
C ALA A 106 10.35 1.87 -19.34
N ILE A 107 11.10 2.49 -18.43
CA ILE A 107 12.30 3.27 -18.78
C ILE A 107 13.37 2.34 -19.41
N LEU A 108 13.62 1.16 -18.83
CA LEU A 108 14.56 0.20 -19.38
C LEU A 108 14.13 -0.35 -20.76
N ASP A 109 12.82 -0.47 -21.01
CA ASP A 109 12.30 -0.80 -22.34
C ASP A 109 12.62 0.34 -23.34
N ALA A 110 12.46 1.61 -22.92
CA ALA A 110 12.77 2.77 -23.74
C ALA A 110 14.26 2.91 -24.05
N GLU A 111 15.15 2.61 -23.11
CA GLU A 111 16.61 2.56 -23.32
C GLU A 111 16.99 1.55 -24.43
N LYS A 112 16.22 0.45 -24.54
CA LYS A 112 16.38 -0.54 -25.61
C LYS A 112 15.75 -0.13 -26.95
N GLY A 113 15.15 1.08 -27.01
CA GLY A 113 14.51 1.61 -28.21
C GLY A 113 13.05 1.19 -28.39
N GLN A 114 12.40 0.65 -27.35
CA GLN A 114 10.99 0.22 -27.38
C GLN A 114 10.15 1.13 -26.49
N THR A 115 8.91 1.44 -26.91
CA THR A 115 7.97 2.14 -26.00
C THR A 115 7.46 1.16 -24.95
N GLY A 116 7.74 1.45 -23.68
CA GLY A 116 7.24 0.72 -22.52
C GLY A 116 5.99 1.41 -21.94
N ARG A 117 4.90 0.64 -21.73
CA ARG A 117 3.73 1.10 -20.97
C ARG A 117 3.46 0.12 -19.85
N ARG A 118 3.48 0.63 -18.59
CA ARG A 118 3.37 -0.19 -17.38
C ARG A 118 2.54 0.52 -16.32
N GLU A 119 2.00 -0.26 -15.41
CA GLU A 119 1.45 0.26 -14.16
C GLU A 119 2.54 0.38 -13.11
N CYS A 120 2.62 1.51 -12.45
CA CYS A 120 3.55 1.77 -11.34
C CYS A 120 2.76 2.08 -10.07
N ARG A 121 2.97 1.26 -9.04
CA ARG A 121 2.44 1.51 -7.70
C ARG A 121 3.49 2.24 -6.91
N LEU A 122 3.30 3.55 -6.75
CA LEU A 122 4.22 4.43 -6.06
C LEU A 122 3.78 4.61 -4.60
N THR A 123 4.66 4.24 -3.66
CA THR A 123 4.54 4.64 -2.26
C THR A 123 5.55 5.73 -2.00
N PHE A 124 5.10 6.90 -1.56
CA PHE A 124 5.93 8.09 -1.39
C PHE A 124 5.56 8.83 -0.11
N ARG A 125 6.48 9.68 0.35
CA ARG A 125 6.32 10.45 1.58
C ARG A 125 6.22 11.94 1.27
N VAL A 126 5.22 12.57 1.90
CA VAL A 126 5.03 14.02 1.87
C VAL A 126 5.07 14.52 3.31
N GLY A 127 6.15 15.17 3.71
CA GLY A 127 6.43 15.41 5.12
C GLY A 127 6.51 14.11 5.89
N GLU A 128 5.73 13.98 6.96
CA GLU A 128 5.64 12.76 7.77
C GLU A 128 4.57 11.77 7.27
N VAL A 129 3.78 12.14 6.27
CA VAL A 129 2.63 11.33 5.81
C VAL A 129 3.04 10.40 4.68
N LEU A 130 2.74 9.10 4.86
CA LEU A 130 2.88 8.09 3.82
C LEU A 130 1.68 8.15 2.88
N ARG A 131 1.95 8.28 1.58
CA ARG A 131 0.93 8.28 0.51
C ARG A 131 1.19 7.20 -0.52
N ALA A 132 0.16 6.83 -1.25
CA ALA A 132 0.27 5.91 -2.37
C ALA A 132 -0.46 6.47 -3.59
N ALA A 133 0.15 6.28 -4.77
CA ALA A 133 -0.45 6.59 -6.05
C ALA A 133 -0.34 5.37 -6.98
N GLU A 134 -1.32 5.20 -7.84
CA GLU A 134 -1.29 4.26 -8.95
C GLU A 134 -1.14 5.04 -10.24
N LEU A 135 0.04 4.92 -10.83
CA LEU A 135 0.40 5.63 -12.04
C LEU A 135 0.37 4.67 -13.22
N GLU A 136 -0.24 5.08 -14.32
CA GLU A 136 0.06 4.52 -15.62
C GLU A 136 1.24 5.28 -16.19
N VAL A 137 2.35 4.59 -16.40
CA VAL A 137 3.59 5.18 -16.93
C VAL A 137 3.83 4.72 -18.35
N THR A 138 4.18 5.68 -19.20
CA THR A 138 4.66 5.39 -20.56
C THR A 138 6.03 6.01 -20.73
N ALA A 139 6.99 5.18 -21.10
CA ALA A 139 8.34 5.62 -21.44
C ALA A 139 8.62 5.33 -22.92
N ALA A 140 9.15 6.30 -23.63
CA ALA A 140 9.47 6.17 -25.04
C ALA A 140 10.85 6.77 -25.33
N PRO A 141 11.63 6.19 -26.27
CA PRO A 141 12.86 6.79 -26.73
C PRO A 141 12.58 8.10 -27.45
N LEU A 142 13.43 9.09 -27.22
CA LEU A 142 13.39 10.40 -27.86
C LEU A 142 14.78 10.72 -28.42
N ASP A 143 14.92 10.81 -29.73
CA ASP A 143 16.18 11.17 -30.37
C ASP A 143 16.20 12.67 -30.69
N VAL A 144 17.13 13.38 -30.08
CA VAL A 144 17.34 14.82 -30.31
C VAL A 144 18.79 15.06 -30.71
N GLN A 145 19.01 15.61 -31.90
CA GLN A 145 20.34 15.91 -32.44
C GLN A 145 21.34 14.74 -32.37
N GLY A 146 20.84 13.52 -32.63
CA GLY A 146 21.66 12.30 -32.61
C GLY A 146 21.99 11.76 -31.20
N LYS A 147 21.45 12.36 -30.15
CA LYS A 147 21.50 11.85 -28.78
C LYS A 147 20.17 11.24 -28.39
N ARG A 148 20.24 10.11 -27.69
CA ARG A 148 19.04 9.41 -27.20
C ARG A 148 18.72 9.81 -25.78
N TYR A 149 17.46 10.14 -25.57
CA TYR A 149 16.82 10.45 -24.30
C TYR A 149 15.62 9.53 -24.10
N THR A 150 15.07 9.52 -22.90
CA THR A 150 13.79 8.86 -22.62
C THR A 150 12.78 9.91 -22.19
N ILE A 151 11.62 9.96 -22.86
CA ILE A 151 10.47 10.72 -22.40
C ILE A 151 9.60 9.81 -21.54
N LEU A 152 9.29 10.25 -20.31
CA LEU A 152 8.45 9.52 -19.36
C LEU A 152 7.20 10.34 -19.07
N SER A 153 6.02 9.77 -19.31
CA SER A 153 4.74 10.34 -18.92
C SER A 153 4.16 9.59 -17.71
N LEU A 154 3.49 10.35 -16.84
CA LEU A 154 2.92 9.87 -15.58
C LEU A 154 1.43 10.23 -15.55
N LEU A 155 0.55 9.25 -15.69
CA LEU A 155 -0.89 9.46 -15.56
C LEU A 155 -1.36 8.86 -14.24
N ASP A 156 -1.84 9.71 -13.33
CA ASP A 156 -2.45 9.23 -12.09
C ASP A 156 -3.81 8.59 -12.38
N VAL A 157 -3.87 7.28 -12.23
CA VAL A 157 -5.09 6.47 -12.40
C VAL A 157 -5.67 6.02 -11.05
N SER A 158 -5.17 6.56 -9.93
CA SER A 158 -5.59 6.16 -8.58
C SER A 158 -7.09 6.33 -8.38
N HIS A 159 -7.65 7.46 -8.79
CA HIS A 159 -9.10 7.72 -8.68
C HIS A 159 -9.92 6.77 -9.57
N GLN A 160 -9.48 6.55 -10.80
CA GLN A 160 -10.16 5.66 -11.74
C GLN A 160 -10.10 4.21 -11.24
N LYS A 161 -8.94 3.75 -10.82
CA LYS A 161 -8.78 2.40 -10.27
C LYS A 161 -9.49 2.22 -8.94
N ARG A 162 -9.46 3.25 -8.08
CA ARG A 162 -10.21 3.27 -6.82
C ARG A 162 -11.69 3.08 -7.09
N ARG A 163 -12.25 3.84 -8.03
CA ARG A 163 -13.64 3.73 -8.44
C ARG A 163 -13.94 2.34 -9.02
N GLN A 164 -13.12 1.82 -9.92
CA GLN A 164 -13.29 0.49 -10.48
C GLN A 164 -13.17 -0.64 -9.45
N ALA A 165 -12.22 -0.53 -8.52
CA ALA A 165 -12.06 -1.49 -7.42
C ALA A 165 -13.26 -1.44 -6.46
N LEU A 166 -13.71 -0.23 -6.08
CA LEU A 166 -14.92 -0.04 -5.28
C LEU A 166 -16.16 -0.59 -5.99
N GLU A 167 -16.35 -0.30 -7.26
CA GLU A 167 -17.46 -0.84 -8.05
C GLU A 167 -17.42 -2.37 -8.08
N ARG A 168 -16.26 -2.97 -8.26
CA ARG A 168 -16.13 -4.41 -8.43
C ARG A 168 -16.20 -5.19 -7.10
N ILE A 169 -15.44 -4.77 -6.06
CA ILE A 169 -15.43 -5.43 -4.74
C ILE A 169 -16.75 -5.16 -4.02
N PHE A 170 -17.17 -3.90 -4.00
CA PHE A 170 -18.39 -3.45 -3.37
C PHE A 170 -19.62 -4.16 -3.96
N PHE A 171 -19.73 -4.22 -5.28
CA PHE A 171 -20.87 -4.92 -5.90
C PHE A 171 -20.79 -6.42 -5.71
N HIS A 172 -19.60 -7.04 -5.80
CA HIS A 172 -19.49 -8.48 -5.62
C HIS A 172 -19.85 -8.93 -4.18
N ASP A 173 -19.28 -8.28 -3.17
CA ASP A 173 -19.48 -8.70 -1.78
C ASP A 173 -20.84 -8.24 -1.23
N LEU A 174 -21.31 -7.05 -1.65
CA LEU A 174 -22.69 -6.63 -1.42
C LEU A 174 -23.70 -7.58 -2.07
N MET A 175 -23.49 -7.95 -3.33
CA MET A 175 -24.38 -8.87 -4.02
C MET A 175 -24.40 -10.25 -3.38
N ASN A 176 -23.24 -10.80 -2.98
CA ASN A 176 -23.17 -12.10 -2.29
C ASN A 176 -23.93 -12.06 -0.97
N SER A 177 -23.75 -11.04 -0.15
CA SER A 177 -24.46 -10.89 1.11
C SER A 177 -25.94 -10.58 0.90
N ALA A 178 -26.29 -9.77 -0.11
CA ALA A 178 -27.68 -9.52 -0.50
C ALA A 178 -28.37 -10.79 -1.01
N PHE A 179 -27.68 -11.62 -1.79
CA PHE A 179 -28.20 -12.94 -2.21
C PHE A 179 -28.46 -13.87 -1.03
N ILE A 180 -27.58 -13.89 -0.02
CA ILE A 180 -27.79 -14.66 1.22
C ILE A 180 -29.03 -14.15 1.95
N VAL A 181 -29.15 -12.84 2.14
CA VAL A 181 -30.33 -12.22 2.78
C VAL A 181 -31.60 -12.55 2.00
N SER A 182 -31.61 -12.33 0.69
CA SER A 182 -32.75 -12.58 -0.18
C SER A 182 -33.14 -14.08 -0.23
N GLY A 183 -32.13 -14.96 -0.34
CA GLY A 183 -32.34 -16.41 -0.37
C GLY A 183 -33.00 -16.94 0.92
N TYR A 184 -32.46 -16.58 2.09
CA TYR A 184 -33.08 -16.97 3.35
C TYR A 184 -34.43 -16.29 3.58
N ALA A 185 -34.60 -15.01 3.19
CA ALA A 185 -35.89 -14.33 3.30
C ALA A 185 -36.97 -15.01 2.45
N SER A 186 -36.63 -15.45 1.24
CA SER A 186 -37.56 -16.18 0.34
C SER A 186 -37.95 -17.55 0.88
N LEU A 187 -37.05 -18.21 1.60
CA LEU A 187 -37.29 -19.52 2.20
C LEU A 187 -38.05 -19.47 3.53
N LEU A 188 -38.02 -18.33 4.25
CA LEU A 188 -38.62 -18.18 5.58
C LEU A 188 -40.11 -18.57 5.61
N GLY A 189 -40.84 -18.28 4.53
CA GLY A 189 -42.28 -18.65 4.42
C GLY A 189 -42.54 -20.13 4.26
N SER A 190 -41.54 -20.94 3.88
CA SER A 190 -41.64 -22.38 3.64
C SER A 190 -40.94 -23.23 4.73
N LEU A 191 -40.21 -22.61 5.66
CA LEU A 191 -39.50 -23.29 6.74
C LEU A 191 -40.43 -23.53 7.94
N ASP A 192 -40.20 -24.65 8.63
CA ASP A 192 -40.79 -24.87 9.94
C ASP A 192 -40.23 -23.90 11.00
N LYS A 193 -40.83 -23.86 12.20
CA LYS A 193 -40.48 -22.88 13.24
C LYS A 193 -39.03 -22.97 13.70
N GLU A 194 -38.43 -24.15 13.68
CA GLU A 194 -37.06 -24.38 14.11
C GLU A 194 -36.05 -23.87 13.06
N HIS A 195 -36.27 -24.17 11.79
CA HIS A 195 -35.43 -23.73 10.69
C HIS A 195 -35.63 -22.25 10.34
N ALA A 196 -36.83 -21.70 10.61
CA ALA A 196 -37.07 -20.25 10.45
C ALA A 196 -36.18 -19.38 11.38
N GLY A 197 -35.95 -19.85 12.64
CA GLY A 197 -35.04 -19.19 13.56
C GLY A 197 -33.59 -19.13 13.05
N LEU A 198 -33.11 -20.26 12.49
CA LEU A 198 -31.80 -20.31 11.84
C LEU A 198 -31.71 -19.38 10.59
N GLY A 199 -32.78 -19.34 9.81
CA GLY A 199 -32.88 -18.43 8.65
C GLY A 199 -32.74 -16.98 9.03
N VAL A 200 -33.44 -16.51 10.07
CA VAL A 200 -33.35 -15.17 10.62
C VAL A 200 -31.91 -14.85 11.09
N GLN A 201 -31.28 -15.77 11.83
CA GLN A 201 -29.89 -15.59 12.28
C GLN A 201 -28.93 -15.44 11.10
N ARG A 202 -29.08 -16.20 10.03
CA ARG A 202 -28.27 -16.09 8.81
C ARG A 202 -28.44 -14.75 8.10
N ILE A 203 -29.68 -14.25 8.03
CA ILE A 203 -29.99 -12.93 7.48
C ILE A 203 -29.30 -11.84 8.30
N LEU A 204 -29.44 -11.88 9.62
CA LEU A 204 -28.80 -10.89 10.50
C LEU A 204 -27.28 -10.93 10.39
N GLN A 205 -26.66 -12.10 10.34
CA GLN A 205 -25.22 -12.23 10.15
C GLN A 205 -24.76 -11.69 8.79
N ALA A 206 -25.49 -11.95 7.71
CA ALA A 206 -25.17 -11.44 6.40
C ALA A 206 -25.33 -9.90 6.32
N ALA A 207 -26.38 -9.35 6.91
CA ALA A 207 -26.59 -7.91 7.00
C ALA A 207 -25.49 -7.22 7.83
N GLN A 208 -25.08 -7.82 8.94
CA GLN A 208 -23.99 -7.28 9.76
C GLN A 208 -22.67 -7.26 8.99
N ARG A 209 -22.34 -8.32 8.25
CA ARG A 209 -21.15 -8.34 7.39
C ARG A 209 -21.18 -7.26 6.31
N LEU A 210 -22.34 -7.00 5.70
CA LEU A 210 -22.52 -5.91 4.75
C LEU A 210 -22.17 -4.56 5.37
N ILE A 211 -22.71 -4.28 6.55
CA ILE A 211 -22.47 -3.02 7.25
C ILE A 211 -20.98 -2.87 7.60
N GLU A 212 -20.34 -3.93 8.09
CA GLU A 212 -18.91 -3.95 8.41
C GLU A 212 -18.04 -3.69 7.17
N GLU A 213 -18.35 -4.30 6.02
CA GLU A 213 -17.59 -4.10 4.78
C GLU A 213 -17.70 -2.68 4.26
N ILE A 214 -18.93 -2.11 4.27
CA ILE A 214 -19.16 -0.70 3.90
C ILE A 214 -18.35 0.23 4.83
N GLN A 215 -18.33 -0.03 6.14
CA GLN A 215 -17.61 0.75 7.12
C GLN A 215 -16.09 0.70 6.85
N ILE A 216 -15.56 -0.51 6.58
CA ILE A 216 -14.17 -0.74 6.24
C ILE A 216 -13.73 0.10 5.04
N GLN A 217 -14.53 0.13 3.98
CA GLN A 217 -14.23 0.90 2.78
C GLN A 217 -14.29 2.40 3.04
N ARG A 218 -15.28 2.87 3.76
CA ARG A 218 -15.41 4.29 4.12
C ARG A 218 -14.20 4.79 4.92
N ASP A 219 -13.80 4.04 5.93
CA ASP A 219 -12.70 4.44 6.80
C ASP A 219 -11.36 4.43 6.05
N LEU A 220 -11.17 3.47 5.12
CA LEU A 220 -9.98 3.45 4.28
C LEU A 220 -9.91 4.68 3.36
N LEU A 221 -11.03 5.06 2.75
CA LEU A 221 -11.12 6.28 1.94
C LEU A 221 -10.80 7.53 2.74
N SER A 222 -11.40 7.66 3.94
CA SER A 222 -11.12 8.78 4.84
C SER A 222 -9.64 8.81 5.29
N ALA A 223 -9.04 7.63 5.55
CA ALA A 223 -7.63 7.54 5.90
C ALA A 223 -6.71 7.97 4.75
N GLU A 224 -7.03 7.59 3.52
CA GLU A 224 -6.24 8.00 2.35
C GLU A 224 -6.34 9.49 2.03
N GLN A 225 -7.48 10.11 2.36
CA GLN A 225 -7.72 11.53 2.18
C GLN A 225 -7.13 12.39 3.32
N GLY A 226 -6.71 11.75 4.43
CA GLY A 226 -6.24 12.44 5.62
C GLY A 226 -7.38 12.99 6.48
N ASP A 227 -8.63 12.63 6.19
CA ASP A 227 -9.83 13.10 6.89
C ASP A 227 -10.21 12.23 8.10
N LEU A 228 -9.57 11.06 8.24
CA LEU A 228 -9.83 10.16 9.37
C LEU A 228 -9.33 10.81 10.68
N GLN A 229 -10.23 10.94 11.63
CA GLN A 229 -9.92 11.47 12.98
C GLN A 229 -9.85 10.30 13.96
N PRO A 230 -8.67 9.90 14.47
CA PRO A 230 -8.56 8.82 15.44
C PRO A 230 -9.16 9.25 16.78
N VAL A 231 -9.94 8.37 17.38
CA VAL A 231 -10.48 8.55 18.72
C VAL A 231 -9.67 7.74 19.71
N THR A 232 -8.73 8.39 20.38
CA THR A 232 -7.84 7.71 21.32
C THR A 232 -8.51 7.48 22.69
N GLU A 233 -8.38 6.25 23.18
CA GLU A 233 -8.84 5.83 24.50
C GLU A 233 -7.85 4.86 25.15
N PRO A 234 -7.90 4.60 26.46
CA PRO A 234 -7.13 3.54 27.09
C PRO A 234 -7.60 2.16 26.58
N VAL A 235 -6.68 1.37 26.02
CA VAL A 235 -6.94 0.04 25.49
C VAL A 235 -5.96 -0.95 26.11
N HIS A 236 -6.48 -2.02 26.73
CA HIS A 236 -5.65 -3.12 27.22
C HIS A 236 -5.24 -4.05 26.09
N PRO A 237 -3.92 -4.21 25.82
CA PRO A 237 -3.43 -4.97 24.67
C PRO A 237 -3.93 -6.41 24.62
N GLU A 238 -3.98 -7.10 25.77
CA GLU A 238 -4.41 -8.49 25.88
C GLU A 238 -5.91 -8.64 25.58
N GLU A 239 -6.71 -7.65 26.02
CA GLU A 239 -8.15 -7.67 25.75
C GLU A 239 -8.44 -7.47 24.27
N ALA A 240 -7.75 -6.51 23.63
CA ALA A 240 -7.84 -6.27 22.20
C ALA A 240 -7.47 -7.54 21.40
N LEU A 241 -6.39 -8.22 21.79
CA LEU A 241 -5.97 -9.47 21.16
C LEU A 241 -7.02 -10.57 21.31
N ARG A 242 -7.57 -10.78 22.52
CA ARG A 242 -8.61 -11.80 22.80
C ARG A 242 -9.88 -11.52 22.02
N GLN A 243 -10.31 -10.26 21.91
CA GLN A 243 -11.50 -9.87 21.15
C GLN A 243 -11.34 -10.20 19.66
N VAL A 244 -10.17 -9.93 19.09
CA VAL A 244 -9.87 -10.27 17.69
C VAL A 244 -9.83 -11.79 17.48
N ALA A 245 -9.22 -12.53 18.39
CA ALA A 245 -9.18 -13.99 18.33
C ALA A 245 -10.60 -14.59 18.37
N ALA A 246 -11.45 -14.15 19.32
CA ALA A 246 -12.84 -14.64 19.45
C ALA A 246 -13.67 -14.33 18.19
N GLY A 247 -13.53 -13.14 17.62
CA GLY A 247 -14.19 -12.77 16.36
C GLY A 247 -13.72 -13.61 15.18
N SER A 248 -12.42 -13.91 15.11
CA SER A 248 -11.81 -14.70 14.03
C SER A 248 -12.23 -16.18 14.07
N LEU A 249 -12.40 -16.77 15.25
CA LEU A 249 -12.88 -18.16 15.41
C LEU A 249 -14.30 -18.35 14.87
N SER A 250 -15.12 -17.31 14.85
CA SER A 250 -16.47 -17.35 14.28
C SER A 250 -16.48 -17.27 12.75
N SER A 251 -15.33 -17.01 12.12
CA SER A 251 -15.19 -16.90 10.68
C SER A 251 -15.17 -18.29 10.01
N PRO A 252 -15.78 -18.43 8.82
CA PRO A 252 -15.61 -19.63 8.00
C PRO A 252 -14.15 -19.95 7.64
N LEU A 253 -13.28 -18.94 7.62
CA LEU A 253 -11.84 -19.08 7.35
C LEU A 253 -11.11 -19.86 8.44
N ALA A 254 -11.63 -19.89 9.67
CA ALA A 254 -11.05 -20.64 10.79
C ALA A 254 -11.43 -22.12 10.83
N ARG A 255 -12.29 -22.59 9.90
CA ARG A 255 -12.72 -23.99 9.88
C ARG A 255 -11.55 -24.92 9.57
N GLY A 256 -11.34 -25.92 10.42
CA GLY A 256 -10.23 -26.86 10.27
C GLY A 256 -8.87 -26.32 10.65
N LEU A 257 -8.79 -25.08 11.18
CA LEU A 257 -7.56 -24.46 11.67
C LEU A 257 -7.59 -24.31 13.19
N THR A 258 -6.42 -24.32 13.81
CA THR A 258 -6.25 -23.98 15.23
C THR A 258 -5.78 -22.53 15.34
N LEU A 259 -6.49 -21.71 16.13
CA LEU A 259 -6.04 -20.35 16.48
C LEU A 259 -5.55 -20.36 17.92
N GLU A 260 -4.24 -20.21 18.11
CA GLU A 260 -3.58 -20.21 19.40
C GLU A 260 -3.23 -18.79 19.85
N VAL A 261 -3.75 -18.37 21.00
CA VAL A 261 -3.36 -17.10 21.64
C VAL A 261 -2.32 -17.42 22.70
N GLN A 262 -1.10 -16.94 22.49
CA GLN A 262 -0.01 -17.15 23.44
C GLN A 262 -0.33 -16.49 24.79
N PRO A 263 0.06 -17.10 25.91
CA PRO A 263 -0.11 -16.50 27.23
C PRO A 263 0.55 -15.12 27.29
N VAL A 264 -0.18 -14.15 27.77
CA VAL A 264 0.28 -12.76 27.84
C VAL A 264 0.35 -12.33 29.29
N ALA A 265 1.48 -11.73 29.70
CA ALA A 265 1.57 -11.03 30.97
C ALA A 265 0.68 -9.77 30.91
N GLU A 266 0.17 -9.31 32.06
CA GLU A 266 -0.56 -8.08 32.16
C GLU A 266 0.31 -6.89 31.73
N LEU A 267 -0.16 -6.12 30.75
CA LEU A 267 0.56 -4.98 30.17
C LEU A 267 -0.16 -3.66 30.52
N PRO A 268 0.57 -2.55 30.61
CA PRO A 268 -0.05 -1.23 30.72
C PRO A 268 -1.02 -0.96 29.58
N ALA A 269 -2.07 -0.19 29.84
CA ALA A 269 -3.00 0.23 28.78
C ALA A 269 -2.30 1.12 27.75
N LEU A 270 -2.62 0.92 26.49
CA LEU A 270 -2.22 1.78 25.38
C LEU A 270 -3.17 2.97 25.28
N THR A 271 -2.65 4.15 24.97
CA THR A 271 -3.49 5.27 24.52
C THR A 271 -3.57 5.24 23.00
N THR A 272 -4.63 4.69 22.44
CA THR A 272 -4.77 4.45 21.00
C THR A 272 -6.23 4.38 20.57
N ASP A 273 -6.48 4.36 19.25
CA ASP A 273 -7.81 4.12 18.70
C ASP A 273 -8.11 2.61 18.67
N ARG A 274 -9.10 2.19 19.48
CA ARG A 274 -9.51 0.78 19.63
C ARG A 274 -10.00 0.17 18.30
N LEU A 275 -10.76 0.94 17.52
CA LEU A 275 -11.35 0.44 16.27
C LEU A 275 -10.29 0.24 15.20
N LEU A 276 -9.37 1.20 15.06
CA LEU A 276 -8.27 1.10 14.12
C LEU A 276 -7.29 -0.01 14.51
N LEU A 277 -6.96 -0.13 15.80
CA LEU A 277 -6.13 -1.22 16.31
C LEU A 277 -6.76 -2.58 16.00
N ARG A 278 -8.05 -2.77 16.36
CA ARG A 278 -8.79 -4.00 16.09
C ARG A 278 -8.77 -4.34 14.59
N ARG A 279 -8.91 -3.33 13.74
CA ARG A 279 -8.90 -3.49 12.29
C ARG A 279 -7.55 -3.99 11.76
N VAL A 280 -6.44 -3.39 12.22
CA VAL A 280 -5.10 -3.85 11.84
C VAL A 280 -4.88 -5.30 12.28
N LEU A 281 -5.19 -5.62 13.54
CA LEU A 281 -5.04 -6.98 14.07
C LEU A 281 -5.93 -7.99 13.35
N SER A 282 -7.19 -7.66 13.06
CA SER A 282 -8.10 -8.53 12.31
C SER A 282 -7.59 -8.82 10.90
N ASN A 283 -6.99 -7.84 10.22
CA ASN A 283 -6.37 -8.04 8.91
C ASN A 283 -5.13 -8.95 9.00
N MET A 284 -4.31 -8.83 10.05
CA MET A 284 -3.17 -9.72 10.27
C MET A 284 -3.64 -11.18 10.44
N VAL A 285 -4.64 -11.40 11.31
CA VAL A 285 -5.21 -12.75 11.57
C VAL A 285 -5.87 -13.30 10.31
N LYS A 286 -6.68 -12.51 9.61
CA LYS A 286 -7.33 -12.92 8.35
C LYS A 286 -6.31 -13.38 7.32
N ASN A 287 -5.22 -12.63 7.13
CA ASN A 287 -4.16 -13.00 6.18
C ASN A 287 -3.49 -14.31 6.56
N ALA A 288 -3.23 -14.54 7.85
CA ALA A 288 -2.64 -15.78 8.35
C ALA A 288 -3.60 -16.97 8.16
N LEU A 289 -4.88 -16.84 8.53
CA LEU A 289 -5.88 -17.89 8.32
C LEU A 289 -6.06 -18.24 6.84
N GLU A 290 -6.08 -17.25 5.96
CA GLU A 290 -6.18 -17.46 4.52
C GLU A 290 -4.93 -18.10 3.88
N ALA A 291 -3.77 -17.98 4.53
CA ALA A 291 -2.52 -18.56 4.06
C ALA A 291 -2.22 -19.95 4.65
N SER A 292 -3.06 -20.43 5.58
CA SER A 292 -2.89 -21.71 6.27
C SER A 292 -3.72 -22.80 5.63
N ALA A 293 -3.17 -24.02 5.60
CA ALA A 293 -3.85 -25.23 5.17
C ALA A 293 -4.65 -25.87 6.32
N GLU A 294 -5.63 -26.72 6.00
CA GLU A 294 -6.44 -27.44 6.99
C GLU A 294 -5.54 -28.27 7.93
N GLY A 295 -5.79 -28.16 9.23
CA GLY A 295 -5.01 -28.81 10.30
C GLY A 295 -3.85 -27.95 10.83
N GLU A 296 -3.51 -26.84 10.18
CA GLU A 296 -2.42 -25.97 10.65
C GLU A 296 -2.84 -25.05 11.80
N THR A 297 -1.83 -24.53 12.51
CA THR A 297 -2.01 -23.60 13.63
C THR A 297 -1.60 -22.18 13.23
N VAL A 298 -2.48 -21.22 13.47
CA VAL A 298 -2.17 -19.79 13.47
C VAL A 298 -1.94 -19.37 14.91
N ALA A 299 -0.75 -18.87 15.22
CA ALA A 299 -0.40 -18.39 16.55
C ALA A 299 -0.43 -16.84 16.57
N MET A 300 -0.87 -16.27 17.70
CA MET A 300 -0.85 -14.83 17.89
C MET A 300 -0.51 -14.47 19.33
N GLY A 301 0.09 -13.32 19.52
CA GLY A 301 0.50 -12.86 20.84
C GLY A 301 0.76 -11.37 20.90
N VAL A 302 1.00 -10.89 22.12
CA VAL A 302 1.43 -9.52 22.40
C VAL A 302 2.52 -9.54 23.47
N ARG A 303 3.52 -8.66 23.32
CA ARG A 303 4.63 -8.53 24.25
C ARG A 303 5.14 -7.08 24.33
N PRO A 304 5.72 -6.67 25.46
CA PRO A 304 6.39 -5.38 25.54
C PRO A 304 7.74 -5.44 24.83
N ILE A 305 8.10 -4.36 24.15
CA ILE A 305 9.43 -4.13 23.57
C ILE A 305 9.82 -2.68 23.87
N ASP A 306 10.71 -2.47 24.82
CA ASP A 306 11.13 -1.16 25.29
C ASP A 306 9.94 -0.26 25.69
N SER A 307 9.72 0.84 24.96
CA SER A 307 8.60 1.79 25.15
C SER A 307 7.39 1.49 24.28
N GLU A 308 7.39 0.35 23.57
CA GLU A 308 6.34 -0.05 22.64
C GLU A 308 5.71 -1.38 23.06
N VAL A 309 4.56 -1.66 22.51
CA VAL A 309 3.95 -2.99 22.52
C VAL A 309 4.01 -3.58 21.12
N GLU A 310 4.41 -4.84 21.01
CA GLU A 310 4.40 -5.60 19.76
C GLU A 310 3.28 -6.64 19.78
N PHE A 311 2.34 -6.51 18.85
CA PHE A 311 1.40 -7.55 18.49
C PHE A 311 1.99 -8.34 17.31
N TRP A 312 1.87 -9.65 17.36
CA TRP A 312 2.34 -10.52 16.28
C TRP A 312 1.34 -11.61 15.95
N VAL A 313 1.33 -12.02 14.68
CA VAL A 313 0.53 -13.14 14.15
C VAL A 313 1.43 -13.97 13.26
N HIS A 314 1.46 -15.27 13.50
CA HIS A 314 2.31 -16.23 12.82
C HIS A 314 1.48 -17.34 12.16
N ASN A 315 1.90 -17.77 10.97
CA ASN A 315 1.42 -18.97 10.28
C ASN A 315 2.59 -19.68 9.57
N SER A 316 2.44 -20.99 9.32
CA SER A 316 3.48 -21.81 8.68
C SER A 316 3.70 -21.56 7.18
N GLY A 317 2.73 -20.94 6.51
CA GLY A 317 2.84 -20.61 5.09
C GLY A 317 3.87 -19.50 4.82
N SER A 318 4.62 -19.60 3.71
CA SER A 318 5.60 -18.59 3.31
C SER A 318 5.14 -17.75 2.12
N ILE A 319 5.59 -16.50 2.06
CA ILE A 319 5.35 -15.59 0.95
C ILE A 319 6.55 -15.64 0.00
N PRO A 320 6.38 -15.94 -1.31
CA PRO A 320 7.46 -15.91 -2.29
C PRO A 320 8.16 -14.55 -2.35
N ARG A 321 9.47 -14.52 -2.60
CA ARG A 321 10.29 -13.30 -2.53
C ARG A 321 9.76 -12.17 -3.41
N ASN A 322 9.39 -12.46 -4.65
CA ASN A 322 8.80 -11.47 -5.57
C ASN A 322 7.50 -10.86 -5.06
N GLN A 323 6.72 -11.60 -4.27
CA GLN A 323 5.50 -11.11 -3.63
C GLN A 323 5.81 -10.32 -2.36
N GLN A 324 6.84 -10.72 -1.58
CA GLN A 324 7.29 -9.97 -0.41
C GLN A 324 7.62 -8.52 -0.74
N LEU A 325 8.21 -8.26 -1.91
CA LEU A 325 8.57 -6.92 -2.38
C LEU A 325 7.36 -6.00 -2.63
N GLN A 326 6.16 -6.57 -2.70
CA GLN A 326 4.92 -5.85 -3.01
C GLN A 326 3.86 -5.93 -1.91
N VAL A 327 4.08 -6.68 -0.82
CA VAL A 327 3.07 -6.99 0.22
C VAL A 327 2.35 -5.74 0.74
N PHE A 328 3.07 -4.64 0.96
CA PHE A 328 2.49 -3.40 1.45
C PHE A 328 2.14 -2.40 0.33
N GLN A 329 2.30 -2.77 -0.93
CA GLN A 329 1.87 -1.92 -2.03
C GLN A 329 0.36 -1.97 -2.17
N ARG A 330 -0.22 -0.83 -2.48
CA ARG A 330 -1.65 -0.70 -2.72
C ARG A 330 -2.09 -1.58 -3.90
N SER A 331 -3.27 -2.16 -3.79
CA SER A 331 -3.86 -3.02 -4.84
C SER A 331 -3.05 -4.27 -5.18
N PHE A 332 -2.03 -4.62 -4.38
CA PHE A 332 -1.31 -5.86 -4.55
C PHE A 332 -2.04 -7.02 -3.86
N SER A 333 -2.37 -8.07 -4.61
CA SER A 333 -2.94 -9.31 -4.08
C SER A 333 -2.43 -10.49 -4.90
N THR A 334 -2.09 -11.57 -4.21
CA THR A 334 -1.67 -12.85 -4.81
C THR A 334 -2.87 -13.76 -5.10
N LYS A 335 -4.03 -13.47 -4.53
CA LYS A 335 -5.21 -14.34 -4.53
C LYS A 335 -6.29 -13.93 -5.52
N ASP A 336 -6.42 -12.63 -5.77
CA ASP A 336 -7.35 -12.08 -6.76
C ASP A 336 -6.99 -10.62 -7.03
N ARG A 337 -7.11 -10.15 -8.28
CA ARG A 337 -6.85 -8.73 -8.65
C ARG A 337 -7.70 -7.73 -7.87
N ASN A 338 -8.69 -8.21 -7.12
CA ASN A 338 -9.68 -7.40 -6.40
C ASN A 338 -9.44 -7.29 -4.88
N ARG A 339 -8.43 -7.97 -4.27
CA ARG A 339 -8.27 -8.06 -2.81
C ARG A 339 -7.06 -7.32 -2.20
N GLY A 340 -6.29 -6.59 -2.95
CA GLY A 340 -4.99 -6.02 -2.53
C GLY A 340 -5.03 -4.84 -1.54
N LEU A 341 -6.06 -4.68 -0.70
CA LEU A 341 -6.16 -3.55 0.23
C LEU A 341 -5.80 -3.90 1.68
N GLY A 342 -5.80 -5.18 2.07
CA GLY A 342 -5.62 -5.59 3.47
C GLY A 342 -4.27 -5.20 4.06
N THR A 343 -3.16 -5.60 3.42
CA THR A 343 -1.80 -5.33 3.89
C THR A 343 -1.43 -3.85 3.75
N TYR A 344 -1.86 -3.20 2.67
CA TYR A 344 -1.71 -1.77 2.50
C TYR A 344 -2.45 -0.97 3.60
N SER A 345 -3.72 -1.32 3.89
CA SER A 345 -4.49 -0.64 4.95
C SER A 345 -3.87 -0.85 6.34
N MET A 346 -3.32 -2.03 6.64
CA MET A 346 -2.59 -2.26 7.88
C MET A 346 -1.44 -1.26 8.04
N LYS A 347 -0.62 -1.10 7.00
CA LYS A 347 0.51 -0.16 7.02
C LYS A 347 0.04 1.28 7.11
N LEU A 348 -0.92 1.70 6.30
CA LEU A 348 -1.48 3.05 6.31
C LEU A 348 -2.04 3.43 7.69
N LEU A 349 -2.88 2.57 8.27
CA LEU A 349 -3.51 2.85 9.57
C LEU A 349 -2.48 2.85 10.71
N ALA A 350 -1.55 1.90 10.71
CA ALA A 350 -0.53 1.81 11.73
C ALA A 350 0.40 3.04 11.73
N GLU A 351 0.93 3.41 10.56
CA GLU A 351 1.95 4.47 10.46
C GLU A 351 1.36 5.87 10.54
N ASN A 352 0.18 6.12 9.95
CA ASN A 352 -0.40 7.46 9.90
C ASN A 352 -1.36 7.78 11.06
N TYR A 353 -1.96 6.76 11.71
CA TYR A 353 -3.04 6.99 12.68
C TYR A 353 -2.81 6.35 14.05
N LEU A 354 -2.00 5.29 14.14
CA LEU A 354 -1.68 4.64 15.42
C LEU A 354 -0.28 4.97 15.94
N SER A 355 0.47 5.85 15.25
CA SER A 355 1.87 6.18 15.56
C SER A 355 2.77 4.95 15.68
N GLY A 356 2.41 3.88 14.97
CA GLY A 356 3.07 2.59 15.02
C GLY A 356 3.77 2.23 13.72
N ARG A 357 4.22 0.98 13.61
CA ARG A 357 4.79 0.42 12.40
C ARG A 357 4.39 -1.04 12.20
N VAL A 358 4.18 -1.43 10.95
CA VAL A 358 3.92 -2.83 10.56
C VAL A 358 5.11 -3.36 9.78
N ALA A 359 5.55 -4.56 10.15
CA ALA A 359 6.57 -5.31 9.45
C ALA A 359 6.15 -6.78 9.31
N PHE A 360 6.83 -7.53 8.47
CA PHE A 360 6.69 -8.97 8.39
C PHE A 360 8.04 -9.62 8.09
N GLU A 361 8.15 -10.88 8.48
CA GLU A 361 9.24 -11.79 8.12
C GLU A 361 8.61 -13.03 7.53
N SER A 362 9.18 -13.55 6.45
CA SER A 362 8.65 -14.75 5.79
C SER A 362 9.77 -15.55 5.15
N THR A 363 9.91 -16.79 5.59
CA THR A 363 10.84 -17.78 5.01
C THR A 363 10.13 -19.11 4.83
N PRO A 364 10.60 -19.98 3.93
CA PRO A 364 10.02 -21.31 3.77
C PRO A 364 10.14 -22.18 5.03
N GLU A 365 11.19 -21.96 5.85
CA GLU A 365 11.51 -22.74 7.04
C GLU A 365 10.70 -22.30 8.27
N GLU A 366 10.52 -20.97 8.44
CA GLU A 366 9.89 -20.39 9.62
C GLU A 366 8.45 -19.92 9.36
N GLY A 367 7.96 -19.98 8.12
CA GLY A 367 6.64 -19.46 7.77
C GLY A 367 6.61 -17.93 7.72
N THR A 368 5.46 -17.33 8.01
CA THR A 368 5.24 -15.88 7.97
C THR A 368 4.82 -15.34 9.32
N THR A 369 5.48 -14.28 9.76
CA THR A 369 5.11 -13.52 10.98
C THR A 369 4.89 -12.05 10.64
N PHE A 370 3.65 -11.57 10.80
CA PHE A 370 3.34 -10.14 10.79
C PHE A 370 3.50 -9.55 12.19
N ARG A 371 4.06 -8.33 12.30
CA ARG A 371 4.29 -7.61 13.54
C ARG A 371 3.74 -6.20 13.44
N LEU A 372 2.99 -5.78 14.47
CA LEU A 372 2.52 -4.41 14.66
C LEU A 372 3.14 -3.88 15.94
N ARG A 373 3.91 -2.81 15.88
CA ARG A 373 4.46 -2.11 17.05
C ARG A 373 3.78 -0.78 17.23
N ILE A 374 3.36 -0.48 18.44
CA ILE A 374 2.68 0.77 18.82
C ILE A 374 3.29 1.26 20.12
N PRO A 375 3.59 2.58 20.28
CA PRO A 375 4.06 3.13 21.55
C PRO A 375 2.95 3.06 22.62
N PHE A 376 3.32 2.86 23.89
CA PHE A 376 2.34 2.86 24.99
C PHE A 376 1.60 4.20 25.12
N GLN A 377 2.26 5.30 24.81
CA GLN A 377 1.66 6.62 24.75
C GLN A 377 1.83 7.14 23.31
N ALA A 378 0.70 7.41 22.65
CA ALA A 378 0.76 8.11 21.38
C ALA A 378 1.44 9.47 21.58
N PRO A 379 2.40 9.88 20.75
CA PRO A 379 2.87 11.26 20.75
C PRO A 379 1.66 12.17 20.54
N PRO A 380 1.64 13.40 21.13
CA PRO A 380 0.57 14.34 20.86
C PRO A 380 0.46 14.51 19.33
N PRO A 381 -0.76 14.63 18.77
CA PRO A 381 -0.96 14.79 17.34
C PRO A 381 -0.08 15.98 16.91
N SER A 382 0.91 15.71 16.08
CA SER A 382 1.72 16.72 15.42
C SER A 382 0.71 17.56 14.62
N GLY A 383 0.52 18.82 15.04
CA GLY A 383 -0.42 19.72 14.43
C GLY A 383 -0.09 19.81 12.94
N VAL A 384 -0.92 19.20 12.13
CA VAL A 384 -0.94 19.46 10.70
C VAL A 384 -1.48 20.88 10.57
N GLU A 385 -0.58 21.86 10.47
CA GLU A 385 -0.95 23.19 10.01
C GLU A 385 -1.66 23.01 8.66
N ARG A 386 -2.97 23.21 8.65
CA ARG A 386 -3.74 23.26 7.40
C ARG A 386 -3.21 24.47 6.61
N PRO A 387 -2.83 24.30 5.34
CA PRO A 387 -2.72 25.49 4.47
C PRO A 387 -4.12 26.13 4.45
N ALA A 388 -4.16 27.41 4.81
CA ALA A 388 -5.38 28.21 4.79
C ALA A 388 -5.98 28.13 3.38
N ALA A 389 -7.26 27.75 3.33
CA ALA A 389 -8.04 27.84 2.10
C ALA A 389 -8.12 29.34 1.71
N SER A 390 -7.54 29.68 0.60
CA SER A 390 -7.73 30.95 -0.14
C SER A 390 -8.31 30.64 -1.50
#